data_0c2b198930e3ec3e52bbcd7ad9445dd9
#
_entry.id   0c2b198930e3ec3e52bbcd7ad9445dd9
#
_cell.length_a   1.000
_cell.length_b   1.000
_cell.length_c   1.000
_cell.angle_alpha   90.00
_cell.angle_beta   90.00
_cell.angle_gamma   90.00
#
_symmetry.space_group_name_H-M   'P 1'
#
loop_
_entity.id
_entity.type
_entity.pdbx_description
1 polymer ?
#
loop_
_entity_poly.entity_id
_entity_poly.type
_entity_poly.pdbx_seq_one_letter_code
_entity_poly.pdbx_strand_id
1 'polypeptide(L)'
;KIMISGLMDFDRFGVLTEDGLPPETIRELIHIAHEEGFAVMAHANGARTVEAAALAGVDSVEHGAYLDTDALHAMRENGTVWVPTLSTIGNLRGTGRFDEAAVAAILESAMENVAAFAAMGGLIAPGTDAGAWAVPHGSLSEYALLEQVLGENAENILSRGAAEIQRKF
;
A
#
# COMPACT_ATOMS: atom_id res chain seq x y z
N LYS A 1 7.61 -4.02 -11.74
CA LYS A 1 6.70 -3.09 -11.07
C LYS A 1 5.85 -2.33 -12.08
N ILE A 2 4.56 -2.20 -11.83
CA ILE A 2 3.62 -1.41 -12.66
C ILE A 2 2.99 -0.28 -11.82
N MET A 3 2.62 0.82 -12.49
CA MET A 3 1.83 1.89 -11.88
C MET A 3 0.43 1.84 -12.49
N ILE A 4 -0.59 1.65 -11.66
CA ILE A 4 -1.98 1.45 -12.11
C ILE A 4 -2.94 2.52 -11.59
N SER A 5 -2.44 3.48 -10.83
CA SER A 5 -3.17 4.69 -10.42
C SER A 5 -2.24 5.88 -10.28
N GLY A 6 -2.81 7.07 -10.08
CA GLY A 6 -2.09 8.27 -9.65
C GLY A 6 -1.64 8.22 -8.19
N LEU A 7 -0.97 9.29 -7.77
CA LEU A 7 -0.52 9.52 -6.40
C LEU A 7 -1.67 10.09 -5.55
N MET A 8 -1.52 10.05 -4.23
CA MET A 8 -2.34 10.84 -3.30
C MET A 8 -2.09 12.33 -3.53
N ASP A 9 -3.15 13.13 -3.53
CA ASP A 9 -3.04 14.60 -3.41
C ASP A 9 -2.90 14.95 -1.92
N PHE A 10 -1.72 15.38 -1.53
CA PHE A 10 -1.43 15.66 -0.12
C PHE A 10 -2.03 16.99 0.41
N ASP A 11 -2.63 17.79 -0.48
CA ASP A 11 -3.39 18.99 -0.10
C ASP A 11 -4.90 18.73 0.01
N ARG A 12 -5.36 17.55 -0.46
CA ARG A 12 -6.80 17.21 -0.51
C ARG A 12 -7.05 15.75 -0.17
N PHE A 13 -7.57 15.50 1.02
CA PHE A 13 -7.95 14.15 1.44
C PHE A 13 -8.94 13.50 0.46
N GLY A 14 -8.73 12.22 0.15
CA GLY A 14 -9.60 11.44 -0.72
C GLY A 14 -9.39 11.67 -2.23
N VAL A 15 -8.43 12.50 -2.63
CA VAL A 15 -8.16 12.83 -4.02
C VAL A 15 -6.88 12.15 -4.50
N LEU A 16 -6.95 11.56 -5.70
CA LEU A 16 -5.78 11.08 -6.45
C LEU A 16 -5.43 12.05 -7.56
N THR A 17 -4.15 12.12 -7.92
CA THR A 17 -3.68 12.97 -9.02
C THR A 17 -4.20 12.51 -10.38
N GLU A 18 -4.46 11.22 -10.52
CA GLU A 18 -5.03 10.58 -11.68
C GLU A 18 -5.86 9.36 -11.26
N ASP A 19 -6.92 9.07 -11.99
CA ASP A 19 -7.74 7.88 -11.78
C ASP A 19 -6.94 6.60 -12.03
N GLY A 20 -7.42 5.49 -11.47
CA GLY A 20 -6.86 4.17 -11.75
C GLY A 20 -7.13 3.73 -13.19
N LEU A 21 -6.28 2.84 -13.70
CA LEU A 21 -6.50 2.19 -14.97
C LEU A 21 -7.83 1.39 -14.96
N PRO A 22 -8.46 1.20 -16.13
CA PRO A 22 -9.62 0.33 -16.24
C PRO A 22 -9.33 -1.09 -15.73
N PRO A 23 -10.28 -1.73 -15.02
CA PRO A 23 -10.07 -3.06 -14.44
C PRO A 23 -9.64 -4.14 -15.45
N GLU A 24 -10.14 -4.06 -16.67
CA GLU A 24 -9.76 -4.96 -17.77
C GLU A 24 -8.28 -4.78 -18.16
N THR A 25 -7.78 -3.54 -18.19
CA THR A 25 -6.37 -3.25 -18.47
C THR A 25 -5.47 -3.74 -17.33
N ILE A 26 -5.89 -3.53 -16.08
CA ILE A 26 -5.16 -4.04 -14.90
C ILE A 26 -5.02 -5.57 -14.98
N ARG A 27 -6.12 -6.25 -15.25
CA ARG A 27 -6.14 -7.72 -15.37
C ARG A 27 -5.24 -8.21 -16.51
N GLU A 28 -5.29 -7.56 -17.67
CA GLU A 28 -4.47 -7.92 -18.82
C GLU A 28 -2.97 -7.76 -18.51
N LEU A 29 -2.56 -6.64 -17.91
CA LEU A 29 -1.16 -6.40 -17.55
C LEU A 29 -0.62 -7.43 -16.56
N ILE A 30 -1.40 -7.76 -15.53
CA ILE A 30 -1.00 -8.75 -14.52
C ILE A 30 -0.94 -10.14 -15.14
N HIS A 31 -1.94 -10.51 -15.95
CA HIS A 31 -1.98 -11.80 -16.63
C HIS A 31 -0.78 -12.02 -17.57
N ILE A 32 -0.47 -11.03 -18.42
CA ILE A 32 0.70 -11.10 -19.30
C ILE A 32 1.99 -11.29 -18.50
N ALA A 33 2.18 -10.54 -17.41
CA ALA A 33 3.37 -10.69 -16.58
C ALA A 33 3.49 -12.09 -15.98
N HIS A 34 2.39 -12.64 -15.48
CA HIS A 34 2.36 -13.99 -14.91
C HIS A 34 2.60 -15.08 -15.96
N GLU A 35 2.05 -14.94 -17.17
CA GLU A 35 2.34 -15.88 -18.28
C GLU A 35 3.81 -15.88 -18.68
N GLU A 36 4.50 -14.75 -18.57
CA GLU A 36 5.94 -14.60 -18.78
C GLU A 36 6.78 -15.03 -17.57
N GLY A 37 6.15 -15.48 -16.48
CA GLY A 37 6.83 -15.97 -15.29
C GLY A 37 7.28 -14.88 -14.32
N PHE A 38 6.75 -13.68 -14.41
CA PHE A 38 7.08 -12.56 -13.52
C PHE A 38 6.01 -12.34 -12.46
N ALA A 39 6.41 -12.17 -11.21
CA ALA A 39 5.57 -11.62 -10.17
C ALA A 39 5.35 -10.11 -10.38
N VAL A 40 4.20 -9.60 -9.93
CA VAL A 40 3.77 -8.21 -10.17
C VAL A 40 3.65 -7.43 -8.87
N MET A 41 4.41 -6.36 -8.76
CA MET A 41 4.33 -5.33 -7.73
C MET A 41 3.58 -4.12 -8.31
N ALA A 42 2.50 -3.67 -7.69
CA ALA A 42 1.70 -2.57 -8.20
C ALA A 42 1.69 -1.34 -7.28
N HIS A 43 2.16 -0.19 -7.80
CA HIS A 43 1.74 1.09 -7.22
C HIS A 43 0.25 1.26 -7.50
N ALA A 44 -0.57 1.26 -6.46
CA ALA A 44 -2.02 1.33 -6.56
C ALA A 44 -2.64 2.09 -5.37
N ASN A 45 -3.50 3.04 -5.66
CA ASN A 45 -4.29 3.80 -4.70
C ASN A 45 -5.75 3.81 -5.13
N GLY A 46 -6.65 3.99 -4.16
CA GLY A 46 -8.09 3.96 -4.37
C GLY A 46 -8.67 2.55 -4.35
N ALA A 47 -9.77 2.38 -3.60
CA ALA A 47 -10.39 1.07 -3.34
C ALA A 47 -10.67 0.27 -4.62
N ARG A 48 -11.34 0.87 -5.61
CA ARG A 48 -11.68 0.18 -6.88
C ARG A 48 -10.47 -0.33 -7.64
N THR A 49 -9.36 0.45 -7.66
CA THR A 49 -8.14 0.06 -8.36
C THR A 49 -7.44 -1.09 -7.65
N VAL A 50 -7.34 -1.01 -6.33
CA VAL A 50 -6.72 -2.05 -5.50
C VAL A 50 -7.55 -3.33 -5.51
N GLU A 51 -8.88 -3.24 -5.41
CA GLU A 51 -9.77 -4.39 -5.56
C GLU A 51 -9.59 -5.08 -6.92
N ALA A 52 -9.60 -4.31 -8.02
CA ALA A 52 -9.39 -4.86 -9.36
C ALA A 52 -8.02 -5.56 -9.51
N ALA A 53 -6.96 -4.98 -8.94
CA ALA A 53 -5.63 -5.58 -8.94
C ALA A 53 -5.57 -6.87 -8.12
N ALA A 54 -6.19 -6.88 -6.92
CA ALA A 54 -6.25 -8.05 -6.06
C ALA A 54 -7.01 -9.20 -6.73
N LEU A 55 -8.18 -8.91 -7.32
CA LEU A 55 -8.97 -9.89 -8.07
C LEU A 55 -8.25 -10.40 -9.33
N ALA A 56 -7.34 -9.62 -9.90
CA ALA A 56 -6.48 -10.03 -11.00
C ALA A 56 -5.25 -10.85 -10.54
N GLY A 57 -5.04 -11.01 -9.24
CA GLY A 57 -3.96 -11.82 -8.67
C GLY A 57 -2.63 -11.08 -8.50
N VAL A 58 -2.63 -9.75 -8.34
CA VAL A 58 -1.40 -9.00 -8.08
C VAL A 58 -0.65 -9.54 -6.86
N ASP A 59 0.66 -9.66 -6.95
CA ASP A 59 1.47 -10.25 -5.88
C ASP A 59 1.69 -9.30 -4.71
N SER A 60 1.92 -8.01 -4.99
CA SER A 60 1.93 -6.99 -3.93
C SER A 60 1.29 -5.68 -4.39
N VAL A 61 0.72 -4.96 -3.42
CA VAL A 61 0.22 -3.59 -3.55
C VAL A 61 1.11 -2.68 -2.72
N GLU A 62 1.63 -1.64 -3.36
CA GLU A 62 2.40 -0.58 -2.75
C GLU A 62 1.48 0.62 -2.50
N HIS A 63 1.65 1.27 -1.36
CA HIS A 63 0.88 2.39 -0.84
C HIS A 63 -0.55 2.02 -0.44
N GLY A 64 -1.47 1.83 -1.36
CA GLY A 64 -2.84 1.40 -1.03
C GLY A 64 -3.61 2.45 -0.24
N ALA A 65 -3.58 3.71 -0.65
CA ALA A 65 -4.37 4.75 0.01
C ALA A 65 -5.87 4.62 -0.32
N TYR A 66 -6.72 5.06 0.62
CA TYR A 66 -8.18 5.16 0.45
C TYR A 66 -8.87 3.82 0.14
N LEU A 67 -8.49 2.77 0.86
CA LEU A 67 -9.12 1.45 0.72
C LEU A 67 -10.44 1.41 1.49
N ASP A 68 -11.35 0.61 0.99
CA ASP A 68 -12.56 0.21 1.66
C ASP A 68 -12.52 -1.28 2.07
N THR A 69 -13.55 -1.73 2.74
CA THR A 69 -13.65 -3.11 3.23
C THR A 69 -13.58 -4.14 2.10
N ASP A 70 -14.16 -3.85 0.94
CA ASP A 70 -14.20 -4.79 -0.19
C ASP A 70 -12.80 -4.96 -0.80
N ALA A 71 -12.04 -3.87 -0.96
CA ALA A 71 -10.64 -3.93 -1.39
C ALA A 71 -9.76 -4.73 -0.41
N LEU A 72 -9.93 -4.52 0.90
CA LEU A 72 -9.21 -5.27 1.93
C LEU A 72 -9.53 -6.77 1.89
N HIS A 73 -10.82 -7.13 1.72
CA HIS A 73 -11.22 -8.52 1.56
C HIS A 73 -10.63 -9.15 0.30
N ALA A 74 -10.70 -8.45 -0.84
CA ALA A 74 -10.13 -8.94 -2.09
C ALA A 74 -8.63 -9.21 -1.96
N MET A 75 -7.87 -8.30 -1.35
CA MET A 75 -6.43 -8.49 -1.09
C MET A 75 -6.17 -9.72 -0.20
N ARG A 76 -6.93 -9.86 0.89
CA ARG A 76 -6.76 -10.98 1.82
C ARG A 76 -7.07 -12.31 1.16
N GLU A 77 -8.18 -12.42 0.41
CA GLU A 77 -8.65 -13.65 -0.23
C GLU A 77 -7.72 -14.12 -1.35
N ASN A 78 -7.10 -13.17 -2.06
CA ASN A 78 -6.16 -13.48 -3.14
C ASN A 78 -4.70 -13.55 -2.68
N GLY A 79 -4.41 -13.43 -1.38
CA GLY A 79 -3.05 -13.53 -0.85
C GLY A 79 -2.11 -12.42 -1.32
N THR A 80 -2.67 -11.25 -1.65
CA THR A 80 -1.91 -10.05 -2.01
C THR A 80 -1.16 -9.53 -0.78
N VAL A 81 0.13 -9.28 -0.91
CA VAL A 81 0.92 -8.64 0.15
C VAL A 81 0.75 -7.13 0.07
N TRP A 82 0.42 -6.48 1.17
CA TRP A 82 0.35 -5.03 1.24
C TRP A 82 1.63 -4.44 1.82
N VAL A 83 2.23 -3.48 1.09
CA VAL A 83 3.39 -2.68 1.51
C VAL A 83 2.92 -1.24 1.66
N PRO A 84 2.43 -0.80 2.83
CA PRO A 84 1.65 0.42 2.97
C PRO A 84 2.47 1.71 2.85
N THR A 85 3.78 1.65 3.05
CA THR A 85 4.69 2.81 2.94
C THR A 85 4.21 4.04 3.71
N LEU A 86 3.73 3.85 4.94
CA LEU A 86 3.17 4.91 5.79
C LEU A 86 4.13 6.09 5.98
N SER A 87 5.45 5.81 5.94
CA SER A 87 6.49 6.82 6.08
C SER A 87 6.47 7.88 4.97
N THR A 88 5.98 7.56 3.78
CA THR A 88 5.84 8.54 2.69
C THR A 88 4.84 9.65 3.04
N ILE A 89 3.86 9.35 3.89
CA ILE A 89 2.87 10.30 4.40
C ILE A 89 3.33 10.88 5.75
N GLY A 90 3.75 9.99 6.67
CA GLY A 90 4.11 10.38 8.03
C GLY A 90 5.24 11.41 8.10
N ASN A 91 6.23 11.30 7.22
CA ASN A 91 7.37 12.22 7.16
C ASN A 91 7.01 13.60 6.55
N LEU A 92 5.80 13.77 6.00
CA LEU A 92 5.30 15.07 5.52
C LEU A 92 4.76 15.95 6.64
N ARG A 93 4.36 15.34 7.76
CA ARG A 93 3.81 16.09 8.90
C ARG A 93 4.83 17.07 9.47
N GLY A 94 4.37 18.29 9.74
CA GLY A 94 5.20 19.35 10.30
C GLY A 94 6.20 19.96 9.32
N THR A 95 6.17 19.60 8.04
CA THR A 95 7.08 20.15 7.03
C THR A 95 6.59 21.48 6.46
N GLY A 96 5.30 21.79 6.60
CA GLY A 96 4.66 22.97 6.01
C GLY A 96 4.63 22.97 4.48
N ARG A 97 4.89 21.81 3.85
CA ARG A 97 4.94 21.68 2.38
C ARG A 97 3.57 21.48 1.77
N PHE A 98 2.69 20.81 2.49
CA PHE A 98 1.32 20.49 2.10
C PHE A 98 0.34 20.90 3.19
N ASP A 99 -0.95 20.77 2.93
CA ASP A 99 -1.99 20.99 3.94
C ASP A 99 -1.85 19.98 5.10
N GLU A 100 -1.49 20.46 6.27
CA GLU A 100 -1.22 19.62 7.45
C GLU A 100 -2.44 18.81 7.89
N ALA A 101 -3.66 19.35 7.72
CA ALA A 101 -4.89 18.64 8.07
C ALA A 101 -5.17 17.52 7.06
N ALA A 102 -4.93 17.76 5.76
CA ALA A 102 -5.06 16.73 4.73
C ALA A 102 -4.03 15.61 4.96
N VAL A 103 -2.75 15.96 5.17
CA VAL A 103 -1.70 14.97 5.46
C VAL A 103 -2.03 14.13 6.69
N ALA A 104 -2.52 14.76 7.77
CA ALA A 104 -2.90 14.04 8.98
C ALA A 104 -4.05 13.06 8.72
N ALA A 105 -5.09 13.50 8.02
CA ALA A 105 -6.25 12.67 7.68
C ALA A 105 -5.88 11.50 6.76
N ILE A 106 -4.97 11.71 5.79
CA ILE A 106 -4.48 10.64 4.90
C ILE A 106 -3.73 9.59 5.72
N LEU A 107 -2.84 10.02 6.61
CA LEU A 107 -2.08 9.08 7.45
C LEU A 107 -3.01 8.30 8.39
N GLU A 108 -3.95 8.97 9.04
CA GLU A 108 -4.93 8.32 9.95
C GLU A 108 -5.73 7.26 9.20
N SER A 109 -6.31 7.59 8.05
CA SER A 109 -7.03 6.65 7.20
C SER A 109 -6.18 5.45 6.76
N ALA A 110 -4.90 5.70 6.38
CA ALA A 110 -3.99 4.62 6.01
C ALA A 110 -3.68 3.70 7.21
N MET A 111 -3.45 4.26 8.39
CA MET A 111 -3.19 3.49 9.61
C MET A 111 -4.42 2.66 10.05
N GLU A 112 -5.63 3.22 9.96
CA GLU A 112 -6.88 2.50 10.23
C GLU A 112 -7.05 1.32 9.28
N ASN A 113 -6.79 1.50 7.98
CA ASN A 113 -6.88 0.42 7.00
C ASN A 113 -5.81 -0.66 7.25
N VAL A 114 -4.59 -0.29 7.63
CA VAL A 114 -3.54 -1.26 8.03
C VAL A 114 -3.98 -2.08 9.24
N ALA A 115 -4.55 -1.44 10.26
CA ALA A 115 -5.09 -2.13 11.43
C ALA A 115 -6.22 -3.11 11.06
N ALA A 116 -7.15 -2.67 10.21
CA ALA A 116 -8.26 -3.48 9.73
C ALA A 116 -7.77 -4.70 8.93
N PHE A 117 -6.83 -4.50 8.02
CA PHE A 117 -6.25 -5.59 7.21
C PHE A 117 -5.48 -6.60 8.08
N ALA A 118 -4.71 -6.12 9.06
CA ALA A 118 -4.04 -6.98 10.03
C ALA A 118 -5.05 -7.82 10.84
N ALA A 119 -6.14 -7.21 11.30
CA ALA A 119 -7.19 -7.90 12.05
C ALA A 119 -7.89 -8.98 11.22
N MET A 120 -7.97 -8.84 9.91
CA MET A 120 -8.46 -9.85 8.97
C MET A 120 -7.45 -10.97 8.70
N GLY A 121 -6.22 -10.89 9.25
CA GLY A 121 -5.14 -11.83 8.97
C GLY A 121 -4.42 -11.58 7.63
N GLY A 122 -4.52 -10.39 7.09
CA GLY A 122 -3.86 -9.97 5.86
C GLY A 122 -2.33 -10.01 5.95
N LEU A 123 -1.68 -10.07 4.80
CA LEU A 123 -0.23 -10.10 4.68
C LEU A 123 0.31 -8.67 4.53
N ILE A 124 1.04 -8.18 5.52
CA ILE A 124 1.63 -6.85 5.53
C ILE A 124 3.15 -6.98 5.59
N ALA A 125 3.85 -6.36 4.63
CA ALA A 125 5.30 -6.30 4.62
C ALA A 125 5.79 -4.85 4.80
N PRO A 126 6.93 -4.64 5.49
CA PRO A 126 7.49 -3.31 5.62
C PRO A 126 8.15 -2.87 4.30
N GLY A 127 7.98 -1.61 3.95
CA GLY A 127 8.65 -0.98 2.82
C GLY A 127 8.62 0.53 2.96
N THR A 128 9.77 1.18 2.80
CA THR A 128 9.93 2.60 3.11
C THR A 128 9.69 3.52 1.92
N ASP A 129 9.75 2.99 0.71
CA ASP A 129 9.82 3.79 -0.53
C ASP A 129 10.93 4.87 -0.46
N ALA A 130 12.07 4.49 0.17
CA ALA A 130 13.20 5.40 0.36
C ALA A 130 13.82 5.83 -0.97
N GLY A 131 14.25 7.10 -1.03
CA GLY A 131 14.69 7.74 -2.26
C GLY A 131 13.64 8.68 -2.84
N ALA A 132 12.35 8.51 -2.50
CA ALA A 132 11.39 9.58 -2.61
C ALA A 132 11.80 10.72 -1.66
N TRP A 133 11.54 11.95 -2.07
CA TRP A 133 11.99 13.16 -1.33
C TRP A 133 11.54 13.24 0.15
N ALA A 134 10.52 12.45 0.55
CA ALA A 134 9.98 12.41 1.91
C ALA A 134 10.70 11.40 2.82
N VAL A 135 11.37 10.39 2.26
CA VAL A 135 11.92 9.27 3.03
C VAL A 135 13.41 9.09 2.74
N PRO A 136 14.30 9.52 3.66
CA PRO A 136 15.74 9.27 3.53
C PRO A 136 16.07 7.77 3.55
N HIS A 137 17.10 7.37 2.82
CA HIS A 137 17.65 6.02 2.92
C HIS A 137 18.10 5.72 4.35
N GLY A 138 17.76 4.51 4.84
CA GLY A 138 18.05 4.09 6.21
C GLY A 138 17.07 4.61 7.25
N SER A 139 15.98 5.27 6.85
CA SER A 139 14.92 5.69 7.76
C SER A 139 14.24 4.49 8.41
N LEU A 140 13.97 4.59 9.71
CA LEU A 140 13.19 3.62 10.48
C LEU A 140 11.74 4.08 10.71
N SER A 141 11.32 5.20 10.11
CA SER A 141 10.00 5.79 10.34
C SER A 141 8.86 4.85 9.93
N GLU A 142 9.03 4.04 8.89
CA GLU A 142 8.04 3.04 8.49
C GLU A 142 7.79 2.00 9.59
N TYR A 143 8.87 1.45 10.15
CA TYR A 143 8.76 0.48 11.24
C TYR A 143 8.10 1.10 12.46
N ALA A 144 8.46 2.31 12.84
CA ALA A 144 7.85 2.99 13.98
C ALA A 144 6.34 3.24 13.79
N LEU A 145 5.89 3.59 12.59
CA LEU A 145 4.48 3.77 12.26
C LEU A 145 3.74 2.43 12.26
N LEU A 146 4.33 1.39 11.67
CA LEU A 146 3.74 0.05 11.66
C LEU A 146 3.65 -0.55 13.07
N GLU A 147 4.67 -0.38 13.91
CA GLU A 147 4.64 -0.80 15.32
C GLU A 147 3.55 -0.04 16.11
N GLN A 148 3.35 1.24 15.85
CA GLN A 148 2.28 2.01 16.47
C GLN A 148 0.90 1.44 16.14
N VAL A 149 0.69 0.97 14.89
CA VAL A 149 -0.60 0.40 14.44
C VAL A 149 -0.80 -1.03 14.91
N LEU A 150 0.24 -1.86 14.79
CA LEU A 150 0.16 -3.32 14.95
C LEU A 150 0.45 -3.78 16.39
N GLY A 151 1.02 -2.90 17.23
CA GLY A 151 1.33 -3.17 18.63
C GLY A 151 2.28 -4.34 18.80
N GLU A 152 2.05 -5.12 19.86
CA GLU A 152 2.90 -6.27 20.22
C GLU A 152 2.99 -7.38 19.14
N ASN A 153 2.07 -7.39 18.19
CA ASN A 153 2.05 -8.36 17.09
C ASN A 153 2.86 -7.91 15.85
N ALA A 154 3.41 -6.70 15.85
CA ALA A 154 4.07 -6.10 14.68
C ALA A 154 5.16 -7.01 14.11
N GLU A 155 6.09 -7.48 14.92
CA GLU A 155 7.20 -8.32 14.47
C GLU A 155 6.71 -9.57 13.73
N ASN A 156 5.72 -10.26 14.29
CA ASN A 156 5.18 -11.49 13.71
C ASN A 156 4.47 -11.20 12.37
N ILE A 157 3.62 -10.17 12.33
CA ILE A 157 2.87 -9.80 11.13
C ILE A 157 3.82 -9.40 10.00
N LEU A 158 4.79 -8.52 10.30
CA LEU A 158 5.72 -8.00 9.32
C LEU A 158 6.70 -9.07 8.81
N SER A 159 7.17 -9.96 9.69
CA SER A 159 8.03 -11.09 9.31
C SER A 159 7.32 -12.05 8.35
N ARG A 160 6.03 -12.33 8.58
CA ARG A 160 5.22 -13.16 7.67
C ARG A 160 5.09 -12.50 6.29
N GLY A 161 4.75 -11.21 6.25
CA GLY A 161 4.63 -10.47 4.99
C GLY A 161 5.96 -10.39 4.23
N ALA A 162 7.07 -10.11 4.94
CA ALA A 162 8.40 -10.06 4.35
C ALA A 162 8.82 -11.41 3.77
N ALA A 163 8.56 -12.51 4.48
CA ALA A 163 8.82 -13.86 3.98
C ALA A 163 8.02 -14.17 2.71
N GLU A 164 6.77 -13.70 2.64
CA GLU A 164 5.95 -13.89 1.45
C GLU A 164 6.44 -13.05 0.25
N ILE A 165 6.89 -11.82 0.47
CA ILE A 165 7.59 -11.03 -0.57
C ILE A 165 8.80 -11.79 -1.11
N GLN A 166 9.67 -12.29 -0.23
CA GLN A 166 10.85 -13.07 -0.64
C GLN A 166 10.50 -14.34 -1.40
N ARG A 167 9.35 -14.95 -1.12
CA ARG A 167 8.88 -16.15 -1.83
C ARG A 167 8.34 -15.83 -3.23
N LYS A 168 7.72 -14.66 -3.41
CA LYS A 168 7.07 -14.24 -4.66
C LYS A 168 8.07 -13.63 -5.64
N PHE A 169 9.04 -12.88 -5.13
CA PHE A 169 10.03 -12.11 -5.91
C PHE A 169 11.45 -12.64 -5.72
#